data_7750c74b83aa881c6245e53f5f69e413
#
_entry.id   7750c74b83aa881c6245e53f5f69e413
#
_cell.length_a   1.000
_cell.length_b   1.000
_cell.length_c   1.000
_cell.angle_alpha   90.00
_cell.angle_beta   90.00
_cell.angle_gamma   90.00
#
_symmetry.space_group_name_H-M   'P 1'
#
loop_
_entity.id
_entity.type
_entity.pdbx_description
1 polymer ?
#
loop_
_entity_poly.entity_id
_entity_poly.type
_entity_poly.pdbx_seq_one_letter_code
_entity_poly.pdbx_strand_id
1 'polypeptide(L)'
;MRQVAITEAFAGHGIAINAVAPGVVKTPMTEQLLATKEGAEMAFGAMPAPLNGAAEPSAIAAVLAFLVSEANASMTGQVLYVDGGFDCSTPQGRGADIWHDPKHLDA
;
A
#
# COMPACT_ATOMS: atom_id res chain seq x y z
N MET A 1 -8.64 1.00 -14.91
CA MET A 1 -8.24 -0.40 -14.65
C MET A 1 -9.43 -1.28 -14.24
N ARG A 2 -10.21 -0.89 -13.27
CA ARG A 2 -11.29 -1.74 -12.73
C ARG A 2 -12.32 -2.16 -13.77
N GLN A 3 -12.77 -1.24 -14.60
CA GLN A 3 -13.73 -1.54 -15.68
C GLN A 3 -13.13 -2.45 -16.75
N VAL A 4 -11.87 -2.26 -17.06
CA VAL A 4 -11.17 -3.11 -18.05
C VAL A 4 -11.03 -4.54 -17.52
N ALA A 5 -10.82 -4.70 -16.22
CA ALA A 5 -10.65 -6.01 -15.60
C ALA A 5 -11.86 -6.94 -15.78
N ILE A 6 -13.06 -6.38 -15.90
CA ILE A 6 -14.28 -7.19 -16.02
C ILE A 6 -14.74 -7.38 -17.45
N THR A 7 -13.95 -6.98 -18.44
CA THR A 7 -14.29 -7.16 -19.87
C THR A 7 -14.09 -8.61 -20.31
N GLU A 8 -14.72 -8.95 -21.42
CA GLU A 8 -14.54 -10.28 -22.05
C GLU A 8 -13.08 -10.55 -22.38
N ALA A 9 -12.32 -9.51 -22.77
CA ALA A 9 -10.92 -9.66 -23.12
C ALA A 9 -10.05 -10.13 -21.94
N PHE A 10 -10.44 -9.82 -20.72
CA PHE A 10 -9.69 -10.22 -19.51
C PHE A 10 -10.48 -11.24 -18.68
N ALA A 11 -11.50 -10.80 -17.96
CA ALA A 11 -12.27 -11.69 -17.10
C ALA A 11 -12.90 -12.85 -17.87
N GLY A 12 -13.41 -12.56 -19.07
CA GLY A 12 -13.99 -13.60 -19.93
C GLY A 12 -13.00 -14.68 -20.36
N HIS A 13 -11.69 -14.38 -20.33
CA HIS A 13 -10.62 -15.33 -20.62
C HIS A 13 -9.89 -15.81 -19.36
N GLY A 14 -10.44 -15.55 -18.19
CA GLY A 14 -9.82 -15.97 -16.94
C GLY A 14 -8.56 -15.18 -16.56
N ILE A 15 -8.41 -13.97 -17.08
CA ILE A 15 -7.24 -13.12 -16.81
C ILE A 15 -7.60 -12.09 -15.75
N ALA A 16 -6.90 -12.14 -14.62
CA ALA A 16 -7.06 -11.17 -13.53
C ALA A 16 -6.17 -9.96 -13.76
N ILE A 17 -6.71 -8.77 -13.45
CA ILE A 17 -5.94 -7.52 -13.43
C ILE A 17 -6.13 -6.86 -12.09
N ASN A 18 -5.05 -6.66 -11.37
CA ASN A 18 -5.04 -5.95 -10.08
C ASN A 18 -3.91 -4.93 -10.08
N ALA A 19 -3.97 -4.02 -9.12
CA ALA A 19 -2.94 -3.01 -8.93
C ALA A 19 -2.47 -3.03 -7.47
N VAL A 20 -1.22 -2.64 -7.26
CA VAL A 20 -0.66 -2.45 -5.93
C VAL A 20 -0.27 -0.99 -5.78
N ALA A 21 -0.66 -0.37 -4.68
CA ALA A 21 -0.33 1.01 -4.35
C ALA A 21 0.61 1.00 -3.13
N PRO A 22 1.93 1.04 -3.35
CA PRO A 22 2.88 1.06 -2.24
C PRO A 22 2.97 2.44 -1.59
N GLY A 23 3.36 2.44 -0.31
CA GLY A 23 3.72 3.66 0.39
C GLY A 23 5.22 3.94 0.29
N VAL A 24 5.83 4.32 1.42
CA VAL A 24 7.29 4.51 1.47
C VAL A 24 7.97 3.14 1.49
N VAL A 25 8.80 2.90 0.49
CA VAL A 25 9.55 1.64 0.33
C VAL A 25 11.04 1.95 0.44
N LYS A 26 11.78 1.11 1.14
CA LYS A 26 13.23 1.24 1.28
C LYS A 26 13.90 0.88 -0.04
N THR A 27 14.35 1.90 -0.76
CA THR A 27 15.09 1.77 -2.02
C THR A 27 16.38 2.58 -1.90
N PRO A 28 17.36 2.39 -2.79
CA PRO A 28 18.53 3.25 -2.80
C PRO A 28 18.18 4.74 -2.86
N MET A 29 17.10 5.09 -3.53
CA MET A 29 16.62 6.47 -3.62
C MET A 29 16.11 7.00 -2.28
N THR A 30 15.39 6.17 -1.50
CA THR A 30 14.80 6.58 -0.22
C THR A 30 15.74 6.37 0.96
N GLU A 31 16.74 5.50 0.85
CA GLU A 31 17.67 5.23 1.95
C GLU A 31 18.42 6.49 2.40
N GLN A 32 18.87 7.31 1.48
CA GLN A 32 19.55 8.55 1.81
C GLN A 32 18.62 9.51 2.56
N LEU A 33 17.36 9.60 2.15
CA LEU A 33 16.38 10.44 2.81
C LEU A 33 16.08 9.93 4.23
N LEU A 34 15.93 8.61 4.37
CA LEU A 34 15.57 8.00 5.66
C LEU A 34 16.77 7.86 6.60
N ALA A 35 18.00 8.06 6.11
CA ALA A 35 19.22 7.93 6.92
C ALA A 35 19.37 9.07 7.94
N THR A 36 18.72 10.21 7.72
CA THR A 36 18.72 11.33 8.66
C THR A 36 17.39 11.42 9.38
N LYS A 37 17.45 11.90 10.63
CA LYS A 37 16.22 12.12 11.41
C LYS A 37 15.30 13.13 10.71
N GLU A 38 15.86 14.22 10.18
CA GLU A 38 15.10 15.25 9.49
C GLU A 38 14.45 14.73 8.23
N GLY A 39 15.17 13.94 7.44
CA GLY A 39 14.64 13.32 6.23
C GLY A 39 13.53 12.33 6.53
N ALA A 40 13.71 11.51 7.55
CA ALA A 40 12.68 10.56 8.00
C ALA A 40 11.42 11.28 8.48
N GLU A 41 11.58 12.33 9.28
CA GLU A 41 10.45 13.13 9.75
C GLU A 41 9.68 13.78 8.59
N MET A 42 10.40 14.26 7.59
CA MET A 42 9.78 14.85 6.40
C MET A 42 9.01 13.79 5.61
N ALA A 43 9.60 12.63 5.37
CA ALA A 43 8.97 11.55 4.61
C ALA A 43 7.71 11.02 5.31
N PHE A 44 7.82 10.70 6.60
CA PHE A 44 6.69 10.16 7.36
C PHE A 44 5.69 11.22 7.79
N GLY A 45 6.09 12.50 7.80
CA GLY A 45 5.15 13.60 7.97
C GLY A 45 4.22 13.76 6.77
N ALA A 46 4.76 13.55 5.57
CA ALA A 46 3.99 13.61 4.32
C ALA A 46 3.23 12.30 4.07
N MET A 47 3.85 11.16 4.37
CA MET A 47 3.29 9.83 4.15
C MET A 47 3.47 8.98 5.41
N PRO A 48 2.65 9.18 6.45
CA PRO A 48 2.74 8.37 7.65
C PRO A 48 2.51 6.89 7.33
N ALA A 49 3.28 6.03 7.98
CA ALA A 49 3.18 4.59 7.84
C ALA A 49 3.07 3.96 9.22
N PRO A 50 1.86 3.95 9.82
CA PRO A 50 1.67 3.47 11.18
C PRO A 50 2.15 2.03 11.42
N LEU A 51 1.98 1.18 10.40
CA LEU A 51 2.41 -0.21 10.50
C LEU A 51 3.85 -0.34 9.99
N ASN A 52 4.79 -0.50 10.90
CA ASN A 52 6.20 -0.84 10.64
C ASN A 52 7.00 0.20 9.83
N GLY A 53 6.47 1.41 9.59
CA GLY A 53 7.21 2.44 8.86
C GLY A 53 7.47 2.08 7.41
N ALA A 54 8.66 2.41 6.90
CA ALA A 54 9.02 2.11 5.52
C ALA A 54 9.07 0.60 5.26
N ALA A 55 8.46 0.18 4.17
CA ALA A 55 8.38 -1.23 3.81
C ALA A 55 9.68 -1.70 3.16
N GLU A 56 10.05 -2.95 3.43
CA GLU A 56 11.06 -3.62 2.63
C GLU A 56 10.50 -3.90 1.23
N PRO A 57 11.33 -3.86 0.17
CA PRO A 57 10.86 -4.23 -1.17
C PRO A 57 10.23 -5.62 -1.24
N SER A 58 10.70 -6.55 -0.40
CA SER A 58 10.14 -7.91 -0.32
C SER A 58 8.69 -7.93 0.13
N ALA A 59 8.24 -6.95 0.91
CA ALA A 59 6.84 -6.87 1.33
C ALA A 59 5.92 -6.58 0.15
N ILE A 60 6.36 -5.70 -0.77
CA ILE A 60 5.61 -5.41 -1.98
C ILE A 60 5.67 -6.60 -2.94
N ALA A 61 6.86 -7.20 -3.09
CA ALA A 61 7.05 -8.36 -3.95
C ALA A 61 6.17 -9.54 -3.54
N ALA A 62 5.97 -9.76 -2.24
CA ALA A 62 5.12 -10.84 -1.74
C ALA A 62 3.67 -10.66 -2.19
N VAL A 63 3.15 -9.43 -2.17
CA VAL A 63 1.79 -9.14 -2.62
C VAL A 63 1.67 -9.35 -4.13
N LEU A 64 2.64 -8.86 -4.89
CA LEU A 64 2.64 -9.05 -6.35
C LEU A 64 2.72 -10.53 -6.71
N ALA A 65 3.56 -11.30 -6.02
CA ALA A 65 3.70 -12.74 -6.25
C ALA A 65 2.38 -13.47 -6.00
N PHE A 66 1.66 -13.12 -4.94
CA PHE A 66 0.34 -13.69 -4.67
C PHE A 66 -0.64 -13.37 -5.80
N LEU A 67 -0.69 -12.10 -6.23
CA LEU A 67 -1.67 -11.66 -7.22
C LEU A 67 -1.52 -12.35 -8.57
N VAL A 68 -0.29 -12.72 -8.95
CA VAL A 68 -0.01 -13.40 -10.23
C VAL A 68 0.06 -14.92 -10.10
N SER A 69 -0.16 -15.46 -8.91
CA SER A 69 -0.09 -16.89 -8.65
C SER A 69 -1.45 -17.57 -8.80
N GLU A 70 -1.43 -18.90 -8.86
CA GLU A 70 -2.67 -19.69 -8.86
C GLU A 70 -3.44 -19.58 -7.55
N ALA A 71 -2.80 -19.14 -6.47
CA ALA A 71 -3.46 -18.90 -5.21
C ALA A 71 -4.51 -17.78 -5.32
N ASN A 72 -4.31 -16.85 -6.27
CA ASN A 72 -5.35 -15.85 -6.59
C ASN A 72 -6.37 -16.49 -7.54
N ALA A 73 -7.39 -17.09 -6.96
CA ALA A 73 -8.43 -17.76 -7.74
C ALA A 73 -9.57 -16.83 -8.18
N SER A 74 -9.80 -15.74 -7.46
CA SER A 74 -11.02 -14.95 -7.64
C SER A 74 -10.85 -13.44 -7.51
N MET A 75 -9.63 -12.94 -7.30
CA MET A 75 -9.41 -11.51 -7.11
C MET A 75 -9.05 -10.85 -8.43
N THR A 76 -9.87 -9.88 -8.86
CA THR A 76 -9.61 -9.05 -10.02
C THR A 76 -10.21 -7.67 -9.81
N GLY A 77 -9.67 -6.67 -10.47
CA GLY A 77 -10.17 -5.30 -10.42
C GLY A 77 -9.90 -4.59 -9.09
N GLN A 78 -8.98 -5.09 -8.29
CA GLN A 78 -8.70 -4.53 -6.96
C GLN A 78 -7.43 -3.71 -6.96
N VAL A 79 -7.42 -2.67 -6.10
CA VAL A 79 -6.23 -1.91 -5.78
C VAL A 79 -5.87 -2.24 -4.34
N LEU A 80 -4.71 -2.83 -4.13
CA LEU A 80 -4.24 -3.22 -2.80
C LEU A 80 -3.23 -2.20 -2.30
N TYR A 81 -3.58 -1.50 -1.24
CA TYR A 81 -2.69 -0.54 -0.60
C TYR A 81 -1.73 -1.30 0.31
N VAL A 82 -0.43 -1.24 -0.04
CA VAL A 82 0.65 -1.85 0.75
C VAL A 82 1.52 -0.70 1.24
N ASP A 83 0.96 0.11 2.11
CA ASP A 83 1.46 1.45 2.45
C ASP A 83 1.63 1.67 3.96
N GLY A 84 1.56 0.60 4.75
CA GLY A 84 1.68 0.71 6.19
C GLY A 84 0.53 1.48 6.86
N GLY A 85 -0.59 1.63 6.15
CA GLY A 85 -1.75 2.35 6.67
C GLY A 85 -1.84 3.81 6.25
N PHE A 86 -0.98 4.25 5.31
CA PHE A 86 -0.99 5.64 4.86
C PHE A 86 -2.35 6.08 4.34
N ASP A 87 -2.96 5.32 3.44
CA ASP A 87 -4.25 5.70 2.86
C ASP A 87 -5.33 5.83 3.94
N CYS A 88 -5.33 4.90 4.90
CA CYS A 88 -6.28 4.95 6.01
C CYS A 88 -6.05 6.14 6.94
N SER A 89 -4.84 6.66 7.02
CA SER A 89 -4.46 7.75 7.92
C SER A 89 -4.62 9.14 7.31
N THR A 90 -4.94 9.23 6.01
CA THR A 90 -5.16 10.52 5.34
C THR A 90 -6.51 11.11 5.71
N PRO A 91 -6.70 12.44 5.51
CA PRO A 91 -8.02 13.06 5.73
C PRO A 91 -9.14 12.44 4.90
N GLN A 92 -8.82 11.81 3.77
CA GLN A 92 -9.77 11.08 2.95
C GLN A 92 -9.96 9.65 3.42
N GLY A 93 -9.04 9.13 4.24
CA GLY A 93 -9.10 7.79 4.80
C GLY A 93 -9.91 7.76 6.09
N ARG A 94 -10.59 6.65 6.33
CA ARG A 94 -11.46 6.49 7.51
C ARG A 94 -10.71 6.44 8.83
N GLY A 95 -9.41 6.15 8.80
CA GLY A 95 -8.58 6.02 9.97
C GLY A 95 -7.83 7.29 10.37
N ALA A 96 -8.02 8.39 9.63
CA ALA A 96 -7.27 9.62 9.87
C ALA A 96 -7.41 10.13 11.30
N ASP A 97 -8.62 10.20 11.81
CA ASP A 97 -8.89 10.67 13.17
C ASP A 97 -8.33 9.73 14.22
N ILE A 98 -8.41 8.44 13.95
CA ILE A 98 -7.92 7.41 14.86
C ILE A 98 -6.39 7.50 15.00
N TRP A 99 -5.69 7.65 13.87
CA TRP A 99 -4.22 7.72 13.89
C TRP A 99 -3.67 8.99 14.50
N HIS A 100 -4.32 10.14 14.25
CA HIS A 100 -3.85 11.43 14.72
C HIS A 100 -4.39 11.82 16.09
N ASP A 101 -5.37 11.13 16.62
CA ASP A 101 -5.89 11.36 17.97
C ASP A 101 -5.39 10.26 18.92
N PRO A 102 -4.44 10.59 19.82
CA PRO A 102 -3.91 9.62 20.77
C PRO A 102 -4.96 8.92 21.64
N LYS A 103 -6.11 9.54 21.84
CA LYS A 103 -7.19 8.96 22.67
C LYS A 103 -7.76 7.68 22.08
N HIS A 104 -7.71 7.55 20.76
CA HIS A 104 -8.22 6.36 20.08
C HIS A 104 -7.24 5.19 20.10
N LEU A 105 -5.96 5.46 20.39
CA LEU A 105 -4.94 4.42 20.45
C LEU A 105 -4.99 3.62 21.74
N ASP A 106 -5.63 4.15 22.78
CA ASP A 106 -5.77 3.52 24.09
C ASP A 106 -7.08 2.72 24.24
N ALA A 107 -7.88 2.70 23.20
CA ALA A 107 -9.19 2.04 23.23
C ALA A 107 -9.12 0.53 22.97
#